data_cb260d852d9cc5568a3dc3bbbd2fd907
#
_entry.id   cb260d852d9cc5568a3dc3bbbd2fd907
#
_cell.length_a   1.000
_cell.length_b   1.000
_cell.length_c   1.000
_cell.angle_alpha   90.00
_cell.angle_beta   90.00
_cell.angle_gamma   90.00
#
_symmetry.space_group_name_H-M   'P 1'
#
loop_
_entity.id
_entity.type
_entity.pdbx_description
1 polymer ?
#
loop_
_entity_poly.entity_id
_entity_poly.type
_entity_poly.pdbx_seq_one_letter_code
_entity_poly.pdbx_strand_id
1 'polypeptide(L)'
;RDLYEGFLAGAFYLVSLSGIFGYLIQRLNSRKLTETGIEVIYERIPLELREIQEKAEEYIRECTEATGSDVLANHYLNTMVWYFQKPRFYWSTLFGAGNAKVWFRSEGASVKRYLSSEELDYFRHLEELVELKMLVDTHFVHQNLNKKWLLLHVPLSVGLVIMALWHLLLVEVYAL
;
A
#
# COMPACT_ATOMS: atom_id res chain seq x y z
N ARG A 1 38.07 -15.74 -17.60
CA ARG A 1 37.61 -16.72 -16.61
C ARG A 1 37.32 -16.03 -15.29
N ASP A 2 38.30 -15.31 -14.75
CA ASP A 2 38.16 -14.58 -13.47
C ASP A 2 37.02 -13.56 -13.41
N LEU A 3 36.76 -12.85 -14.53
CA LEU A 3 35.66 -11.89 -14.62
C LEU A 3 34.27 -12.58 -14.53
N TYR A 4 34.11 -13.73 -15.19
CA TYR A 4 32.88 -14.48 -15.16
C TYR A 4 32.62 -15.08 -13.75
N GLU A 5 33.65 -15.66 -13.15
CA GLU A 5 33.57 -16.22 -11.81
C GLU A 5 33.27 -15.13 -10.77
N GLY A 6 33.91 -13.95 -10.90
CA GLY A 6 33.62 -12.78 -10.07
C GLY A 6 32.19 -12.26 -10.23
N PHE A 7 31.68 -12.24 -11.47
CA PHE A 7 30.28 -11.85 -11.75
C PHE A 7 29.29 -12.85 -11.16
N LEU A 8 29.56 -14.16 -11.33
CA LEU A 8 28.71 -15.22 -10.77
C LEU A 8 28.66 -15.16 -9.25
N ALA A 9 29.80 -14.97 -8.58
CA ALA A 9 29.88 -14.80 -7.14
C ALA A 9 29.12 -13.55 -6.67
N GLY A 10 29.31 -12.41 -7.35
CA GLY A 10 28.60 -11.17 -7.07
C GLY A 10 27.08 -11.32 -7.20
N ALA A 11 26.62 -11.96 -8.29
CA ALA A 11 25.20 -12.26 -8.50
C ALA A 11 24.64 -13.18 -7.42
N PHE A 12 25.39 -14.19 -7.00
CA PHE A 12 25.01 -15.08 -5.90
C PHE A 12 24.81 -14.33 -4.58
N TYR A 13 25.75 -13.47 -4.20
CA TYR A 13 25.60 -12.65 -2.98
C TYR A 13 24.41 -11.71 -3.07
N LEU A 14 24.20 -11.05 -4.21
CA LEU A 14 23.10 -10.11 -4.41
C LEU A 14 21.75 -10.82 -4.31
N VAL A 15 21.59 -11.96 -4.95
CA VAL A 15 20.34 -12.74 -4.90
C VAL A 15 20.11 -13.29 -3.49
N SER A 16 21.16 -13.78 -2.82
CA SER A 16 21.06 -14.29 -1.44
C SER A 16 20.63 -13.20 -0.47
N LEU A 17 21.26 -12.02 -0.51
CA LEU A 17 20.87 -10.87 0.31
C LEU A 17 19.44 -10.41 0.02
N SER A 18 19.07 -10.36 -1.27
CA SER A 18 17.70 -10.06 -1.68
C SER A 18 16.69 -11.08 -1.16
N GLY A 19 17.05 -12.38 -1.09
CA GLY A 19 16.24 -13.44 -0.51
C GLY A 19 16.00 -13.25 0.99
N ILE A 20 17.06 -12.93 1.74
CA ILE A 20 16.97 -12.63 3.18
C ILE A 20 16.07 -11.40 3.41
N PHE A 21 16.28 -10.35 2.63
CA PHE A 21 15.45 -9.14 2.68
C PHE A 21 13.96 -9.45 2.41
N GLY A 22 13.68 -10.24 1.37
CA GLY A 22 12.32 -10.66 1.04
C GLY A 22 11.65 -11.48 2.13
N TYR A 23 12.39 -12.41 2.73
CA TYR A 23 11.89 -13.18 3.87
C TYR A 23 11.49 -12.28 5.05
N LEU A 24 12.33 -11.31 5.38
CA LEU A 24 12.04 -10.35 6.45
C LEU A 24 10.81 -9.50 6.14
N ILE A 25 10.72 -8.97 4.91
CA ILE A 25 9.54 -8.20 4.46
C ILE A 25 8.27 -9.05 4.56
N GLN A 26 8.28 -10.26 4.02
CA GLN A 26 7.11 -11.14 4.04
C GLN A 26 6.66 -11.41 5.48
N ARG A 27 7.59 -11.71 6.37
CA ARG A 27 7.28 -11.99 7.78
C ARG A 27 6.68 -10.78 8.50
N LEU A 28 7.25 -9.58 8.29
CA LEU A 28 6.75 -8.34 8.89
C LEU A 28 5.40 -7.93 8.30
N ASN A 29 5.23 -8.06 6.99
CA ASN A 29 4.00 -7.71 6.31
C ASN A 29 2.84 -8.64 6.69
N SER A 30 3.07 -9.95 6.72
CA SER A 30 2.03 -10.91 7.12
C SER A 30 1.49 -10.60 8.51
N ARG A 31 2.36 -10.27 9.47
CA ARG A 31 1.94 -9.89 10.81
C ARG A 31 1.09 -8.61 10.81
N LYS A 32 1.54 -7.55 10.13
CA LYS A 32 0.80 -6.29 10.04
C LYS A 32 -0.56 -6.46 9.36
N LEU A 33 -0.63 -7.25 8.29
CA LEU A 33 -1.88 -7.50 7.58
C LEU A 33 -2.89 -8.29 8.43
N THR A 34 -2.43 -9.25 9.23
CA THR A 34 -3.28 -9.97 10.18
C THR A 34 -3.82 -9.05 11.28
N GLU A 35 -3.03 -8.08 11.73
CA GLU A 35 -3.42 -7.11 12.76
C GLU A 35 -4.51 -6.14 12.29
N THR A 36 -4.73 -5.96 10.98
CA THR A 36 -5.80 -5.08 10.44
C THR A 36 -7.21 -5.63 10.66
N GLY A 37 -7.34 -6.94 10.87
CA GLY A 37 -8.63 -7.62 11.08
C GLY A 37 -9.52 -7.70 9.83
N ILE A 38 -9.07 -7.20 8.68
CA ILE A 38 -9.75 -7.32 7.39
C ILE A 38 -8.88 -8.09 6.41
N GLU A 39 -9.50 -8.78 5.46
CA GLU A 39 -8.79 -9.46 4.37
C GLU A 39 -9.11 -8.76 3.06
N VAL A 40 -8.10 -8.17 2.43
CA VAL A 40 -8.23 -7.46 1.15
C VAL A 40 -7.28 -8.09 0.14
N ILE A 41 -7.85 -8.57 -0.96
CA ILE A 41 -7.09 -9.13 -2.09
C ILE A 41 -6.54 -7.96 -2.92
N TYR A 42 -5.25 -8.01 -3.28
CA TYR A 42 -4.56 -6.95 -3.99
C TYR A 42 -5.30 -6.48 -5.27
N GLU A 43 -5.80 -7.41 -6.03
CA GLU A 43 -6.52 -7.16 -7.30
C GLU A 43 -7.88 -6.48 -7.09
N ARG A 44 -8.47 -6.59 -5.89
CA ARG A 44 -9.73 -5.95 -5.53
C ARG A 44 -9.57 -4.55 -4.93
N ILE A 45 -8.37 -4.16 -4.54
CA ILE A 45 -8.13 -2.85 -3.92
C ILE A 45 -8.68 -1.67 -4.73
N PRO A 46 -8.54 -1.62 -6.07
CA PRO A 46 -9.15 -0.53 -6.85
C PRO A 46 -10.67 -0.48 -6.76
N LEU A 47 -11.32 -1.64 -6.63
CA LEU A 47 -12.77 -1.73 -6.44
C LEU A 47 -13.17 -1.25 -5.05
N GLU A 48 -12.51 -1.75 -4.01
CA GLU A 48 -12.75 -1.35 -2.62
C GLU A 48 -12.60 0.18 -2.43
N LEU A 49 -11.56 0.78 -3.02
CA LEU A 49 -11.36 2.23 -2.98
C LEU A 49 -12.47 2.99 -3.68
N ARG A 50 -12.98 2.47 -4.80
CA ARG A 50 -14.12 3.08 -5.51
C ARG A 50 -15.39 3.00 -4.66
N GLU A 51 -15.68 1.84 -4.08
CA GLU A 51 -16.86 1.67 -3.22
C GLU A 51 -16.82 2.59 -2.00
N ILE A 52 -15.64 2.77 -1.39
CA ILE A 52 -15.44 3.72 -0.28
C ILE A 52 -15.67 5.15 -0.74
N GLN A 53 -15.17 5.53 -1.91
CA GLN A 53 -15.38 6.87 -2.47
C GLN A 53 -16.85 7.12 -2.79
N GLU A 54 -17.53 6.19 -3.45
CA GLU A 54 -18.96 6.28 -3.79
C GLU A 54 -19.83 6.46 -2.53
N LYS A 55 -19.54 5.71 -1.47
CA LYS A 55 -20.21 5.88 -0.17
C LYS A 55 -19.95 7.25 0.46
N ALA A 56 -18.71 7.75 0.38
CA ALA A 56 -18.40 9.08 0.88
C ALA A 56 -19.19 10.17 0.14
N GLU A 57 -19.26 10.06 -1.19
CA GLU A 57 -20.04 10.97 -2.03
C GLU A 57 -21.56 10.87 -1.76
N GLU A 58 -22.07 9.68 -1.48
CA GLU A 58 -23.45 9.45 -1.07
C GLU A 58 -23.76 10.15 0.26
N TYR A 59 -22.94 9.97 1.29
CA TYR A 59 -23.15 10.66 2.58
C TYR A 59 -23.08 12.18 2.45
N ILE A 60 -22.21 12.71 1.58
CA ILE A 60 -22.15 14.16 1.32
C ILE A 60 -23.42 14.64 0.67
N ARG A 61 -23.97 13.91 -0.32
CA ARG A 61 -25.22 14.26 -1.00
C ARG A 61 -26.39 14.23 -0.01
N GLU A 62 -26.52 13.14 0.76
CA GLU A 62 -27.57 13.01 1.76
C GLU A 62 -27.52 14.14 2.81
N CYS A 63 -26.31 14.48 3.29
CA CYS A 63 -26.12 15.58 4.21
C CYS A 63 -26.60 16.91 3.63
N THR A 64 -26.23 17.22 2.39
CA THR A 64 -26.64 18.46 1.71
C THR A 64 -28.15 18.49 1.48
N GLU A 65 -28.77 17.37 1.11
CA GLU A 65 -30.22 17.26 0.93
C GLU A 65 -30.99 17.42 2.25
N ALA A 66 -30.47 16.84 3.35
CA ALA A 66 -31.12 16.89 4.67
C ALA A 66 -30.97 18.25 5.35
N THR A 67 -29.80 18.85 5.31
CA THR A 67 -29.47 20.07 6.05
C THR A 67 -29.61 21.36 5.24
N GLY A 68 -29.58 21.26 3.91
CA GLY A 68 -29.52 22.40 2.99
C GLY A 68 -28.19 23.17 3.07
N SER A 69 -27.16 22.61 3.73
CA SER A 69 -25.85 23.23 3.95
C SER A 69 -24.80 22.61 3.04
N ASP A 70 -23.99 23.47 2.42
CA ASP A 70 -22.87 23.06 1.56
C ASP A 70 -21.52 22.99 2.28
N VAL A 71 -21.47 23.23 3.59
CA VAL A 71 -20.22 23.33 4.35
C VAL A 71 -19.43 22.02 4.26
N LEU A 72 -20.07 20.89 4.53
CA LEU A 72 -19.44 19.59 4.49
C LEU A 72 -19.08 19.18 3.05
N ALA A 73 -19.94 19.48 2.08
CA ALA A 73 -19.69 19.23 0.66
C ALA A 73 -18.47 20.01 0.15
N ASN A 74 -18.37 21.28 0.47
CA ASN A 74 -17.21 22.10 0.11
C ASN A 74 -15.93 21.60 0.77
N HIS A 75 -15.98 21.19 2.03
CA HIS A 75 -14.82 20.61 2.71
C HIS A 75 -14.38 19.30 2.04
N TYR A 76 -15.32 18.43 1.72
CA TYR A 76 -15.04 17.18 1.02
C TYR A 76 -14.37 17.43 -0.34
N LEU A 77 -14.94 18.27 -1.17
CA LEU A 77 -14.44 18.56 -2.53
C LEU A 77 -13.04 19.19 -2.50
N ASN A 78 -12.80 20.12 -1.59
CA ASN A 78 -11.54 20.86 -1.55
C ASN A 78 -10.41 20.10 -0.82
N THR A 79 -10.77 19.24 0.14
CA THR A 79 -9.77 18.67 1.06
C THR A 79 -9.71 17.15 1.01
N MET A 80 -10.86 16.46 0.92
CA MET A 80 -10.91 15.01 1.13
C MET A 80 -10.93 14.18 -0.15
N VAL A 81 -11.47 14.69 -1.24
CA VAL A 81 -11.66 13.96 -2.52
C VAL A 81 -10.36 13.33 -3.03
N TRP A 82 -9.24 14.06 -2.97
CA TRP A 82 -7.94 13.57 -3.41
C TRP A 82 -7.44 12.38 -2.57
N TYR A 83 -7.84 12.33 -1.30
CA TYR A 83 -7.46 11.23 -0.41
C TYR A 83 -8.20 9.95 -0.79
N PHE A 84 -9.49 10.02 -1.10
CA PHE A 84 -10.31 8.84 -1.44
C PHE A 84 -9.96 8.23 -2.80
N GLN A 85 -9.52 9.02 -3.78
CA GLN A 85 -9.26 8.57 -5.14
C GLN A 85 -8.15 7.53 -5.29
N LYS A 86 -7.12 7.56 -4.46
CA LYS A 86 -5.90 6.73 -4.60
C LYS A 86 -5.32 6.36 -3.25
N PRO A 87 -4.54 5.27 -3.15
CA PRO A 87 -3.69 5.04 -1.99
C PRO A 87 -2.74 6.21 -1.77
N ARG A 88 -2.69 6.71 -0.54
CA ARG A 88 -1.87 7.87 -0.16
C ARG A 88 -0.94 7.52 0.99
N PHE A 89 0.01 8.39 1.27
CA PHE A 89 0.95 8.24 2.37
C PHE A 89 1.73 6.91 2.37
N TYR A 90 2.12 6.42 1.16
CA TYR A 90 2.76 5.11 0.97
C TYR A 90 3.89 4.83 1.98
N TRP A 91 4.88 5.71 2.05
CA TRP A 91 6.02 5.54 2.96
C TRP A 91 5.65 5.65 4.43
N SER A 92 4.75 6.57 4.77
CA SER A 92 4.23 6.72 6.12
C SER A 92 3.48 5.46 6.58
N THR A 93 2.65 4.91 5.71
CA THR A 93 1.91 3.66 5.97
C THR A 93 2.87 2.48 6.11
N LEU A 94 3.87 2.39 5.24
CA LEU A 94 4.88 1.33 5.28
C LEU A 94 5.65 1.32 6.62
N PHE A 95 6.05 2.50 7.09
CA PHE A 95 6.80 2.65 8.34
C PHE A 95 5.92 2.80 9.59
N GLY A 96 4.58 2.80 9.43
CA GLY A 96 3.64 2.91 10.55
C GLY A 96 3.58 4.30 11.19
N ALA A 97 3.94 5.36 10.45
CA ALA A 97 4.02 6.73 10.99
C ALA A 97 2.66 7.43 11.18
N GLY A 98 1.55 6.84 10.70
CA GLY A 98 0.18 7.34 10.98
C GLY A 98 -0.17 8.71 10.39
N ASN A 99 0.57 9.20 9.38
CA ASN A 99 0.37 10.54 8.82
C ASN A 99 -1.04 10.78 8.26
N ALA A 100 -1.70 9.74 7.73
CA ALA A 100 -3.08 9.84 7.26
C ALA A 100 -4.04 10.23 8.40
N LYS A 101 -3.86 9.62 9.58
CA LYS A 101 -4.69 9.91 10.77
C LYS A 101 -4.43 11.31 11.31
N VAL A 102 -3.18 11.74 11.34
CA VAL A 102 -2.79 13.09 11.77
C VAL A 102 -3.36 14.14 10.80
N TRP A 103 -3.18 13.92 9.50
CA TRP A 103 -3.72 14.78 8.46
C TRP A 103 -5.25 14.92 8.58
N PHE A 104 -5.96 13.81 8.65
CA PHE A 104 -7.42 13.82 8.75
C PHE A 104 -7.92 14.55 10.01
N ARG A 105 -7.27 14.35 11.16
CA ARG A 105 -7.62 15.08 12.39
C ARG A 105 -7.41 16.57 12.26
N SER A 106 -6.32 17.00 11.64
CA SER A 106 -6.03 18.43 11.49
C SER A 106 -7.02 19.12 10.57
N GLU A 107 -7.35 18.49 9.45
CA GLU A 107 -8.35 19.01 8.49
C GLU A 107 -9.77 18.97 9.09
N GLY A 108 -10.14 17.87 9.74
CA GLY A 108 -11.45 17.72 10.37
C GLY A 108 -11.68 18.70 11.53
N ALA A 109 -10.64 19.01 12.31
CA ALA A 109 -10.77 19.95 13.43
C ALA A 109 -11.16 21.36 12.97
N SER A 110 -10.76 21.76 11.77
CA SER A 110 -11.11 23.08 11.21
C SER A 110 -12.58 23.16 10.84
N VAL A 111 -13.12 22.14 10.18
CA VAL A 111 -14.50 22.13 9.68
C VAL A 111 -15.53 21.83 10.78
N LYS A 112 -15.22 20.97 11.75
CA LYS A 112 -16.12 20.60 12.85
C LYS A 112 -16.73 21.78 13.60
N ARG A 113 -16.04 22.92 13.62
CA ARG A 113 -16.52 24.16 14.29
C ARG A 113 -17.69 24.82 13.55
N TYR A 114 -17.85 24.53 12.28
CA TYR A 114 -18.86 25.14 11.42
C TYR A 114 -20.02 24.19 11.10
N LEU A 115 -19.93 22.91 11.53
CA LEU A 115 -20.96 21.90 11.29
C LEU A 115 -22.04 21.97 12.37
N SER A 116 -23.29 21.81 11.94
CA SER A 116 -24.45 21.58 12.84
C SER A 116 -24.35 20.19 13.49
N SER A 117 -25.23 19.92 14.46
CA SER A 117 -25.29 18.59 15.09
C SER A 117 -25.61 17.47 14.10
N GLU A 118 -26.44 17.74 13.11
CA GLU A 118 -26.84 16.79 12.08
C GLU A 118 -25.69 16.54 11.08
N GLU A 119 -25.02 17.59 10.62
CA GLU A 119 -23.83 17.48 9.76
C GLU A 119 -22.66 16.74 10.46
N LEU A 120 -22.54 16.85 11.79
CA LEU A 120 -21.55 16.13 12.59
C LEU A 120 -21.78 14.61 12.56
N ASP A 121 -23.00 14.15 12.44
CA ASP A 121 -23.31 12.72 12.30
C ASP A 121 -22.82 12.19 10.93
N TYR A 122 -23.09 12.93 9.86
CA TYR A 122 -22.54 12.60 8.53
C TYR A 122 -21.01 12.67 8.50
N PHE A 123 -20.43 13.65 9.18
CA PHE A 123 -18.96 13.74 9.31
C PHE A 123 -18.38 12.52 10.04
N ARG A 124 -19.07 11.97 11.04
CA ARG A 124 -18.68 10.74 11.74
C ARG A 124 -18.66 9.53 10.80
N HIS A 125 -19.65 9.38 9.92
CA HIS A 125 -19.65 8.34 8.88
C HIS A 125 -18.47 8.49 7.91
N LEU A 126 -18.09 9.72 7.57
CA LEU A 126 -16.86 9.96 6.78
C LEU A 126 -15.59 9.58 7.56
N GLU A 127 -15.53 9.81 8.87
CA GLU A 127 -14.41 9.35 9.72
C GLU A 127 -14.26 7.82 9.66
N GLU A 128 -15.36 7.07 9.74
CA GLU A 128 -15.37 5.60 9.62
C GLU A 128 -14.87 5.14 8.25
N LEU A 129 -15.29 5.81 7.16
CA LEU A 129 -14.80 5.50 5.81
C LEU A 129 -13.31 5.82 5.64
N VAL A 130 -12.82 6.88 6.26
CA VAL A 130 -11.37 7.20 6.28
C VAL A 130 -10.59 6.13 7.03
N GLU A 131 -11.08 5.62 8.16
CA GLU A 131 -10.46 4.53 8.89
C GLU A 131 -10.44 3.24 8.07
N LEU A 132 -11.57 2.89 7.43
CA LEU A 132 -11.62 1.75 6.52
C LEU A 132 -10.61 1.89 5.37
N LYS A 133 -10.56 3.08 4.76
CA LYS A 133 -9.60 3.36 3.70
C LYS A 133 -8.15 3.23 4.16
N MET A 134 -7.82 3.66 5.38
CA MET A 134 -6.47 3.48 5.93
C MET A 134 -6.09 2.00 6.04
N LEU A 135 -7.04 1.12 6.37
CA LEU A 135 -6.81 -0.32 6.38
C LEU A 135 -6.55 -0.86 4.96
N VAL A 136 -7.37 -0.45 3.99
CA VAL A 136 -7.18 -0.81 2.57
C VAL A 136 -5.84 -0.30 2.04
N ASP A 137 -5.46 0.94 2.36
CA ASP A 137 -4.15 1.52 1.99
C ASP A 137 -2.99 0.73 2.62
N THR A 138 -3.16 0.23 3.84
CA THR A 138 -2.16 -0.63 4.49
C THR A 138 -1.99 -1.95 3.73
N HIS A 139 -3.08 -2.59 3.33
CA HIS A 139 -3.04 -3.78 2.49
C HIS A 139 -2.35 -3.51 1.15
N PHE A 140 -2.71 -2.40 0.49
CA PHE A 140 -2.07 -2.00 -0.77
C PHE A 140 -0.55 -1.86 -0.63
N VAL A 141 -0.09 -1.09 0.36
CA VAL A 141 1.33 -0.78 0.53
C VAL A 141 2.16 -2.03 0.76
N HIS A 142 1.73 -2.90 1.66
CA HIS A 142 2.47 -4.10 2.02
C HIS A 142 2.44 -5.16 0.91
N GLN A 143 1.29 -5.37 0.27
CA GLN A 143 1.15 -6.32 -0.84
C GLN A 143 1.90 -5.84 -2.09
N ASN A 144 1.84 -4.53 -2.40
CA ASN A 144 2.56 -3.93 -3.52
C ASN A 144 4.09 -4.03 -3.34
N LEU A 145 4.60 -3.85 -2.12
CA LEU A 145 6.02 -4.04 -1.83
C LEU A 145 6.45 -5.49 -2.09
N ASN A 146 5.70 -6.45 -1.58
CA ASN A 146 5.97 -7.88 -1.80
C ASN A 146 5.93 -8.23 -3.29
N LYS A 147 4.95 -7.73 -4.03
CA LYS A 147 4.79 -7.98 -5.47
C LYS A 147 5.96 -7.42 -6.27
N LYS A 148 6.39 -6.19 -5.98
CA LYS A 148 7.54 -5.56 -6.63
C LYS A 148 8.85 -6.28 -6.32
N TRP A 149 9.04 -6.69 -5.07
CA TRP A 149 10.21 -7.48 -4.70
C TRP A 149 10.25 -8.81 -5.44
N LEU A 150 9.15 -9.57 -5.48
CA LEU A 150 9.06 -10.83 -6.24
C LEU A 150 9.36 -10.65 -7.72
N LEU A 151 8.85 -9.59 -8.32
CA LEU A 151 9.00 -9.28 -9.74
C LEU A 151 10.47 -9.01 -10.13
N LEU A 152 11.28 -8.55 -9.18
CA LEU A 152 12.72 -8.37 -9.35
C LEU A 152 13.51 -9.62 -8.96
N HIS A 153 13.19 -10.21 -7.80
CA HIS A 153 13.95 -11.31 -7.21
C HIS A 153 13.87 -12.59 -8.04
N VAL A 154 12.68 -12.94 -8.53
CA VAL A 154 12.46 -14.20 -9.27
C VAL A 154 13.27 -14.25 -10.57
N PRO A 155 13.23 -13.25 -11.48
CA PRO A 155 14.06 -13.27 -12.69
C PRO A 155 15.56 -13.32 -12.40
N LEU A 156 16.02 -12.59 -11.38
CA LEU A 156 17.43 -12.60 -10.98
C LEU A 156 17.86 -13.99 -10.48
N SER A 157 17.01 -14.64 -9.69
CA SER A 157 17.27 -15.99 -9.17
C SER A 157 17.32 -17.03 -10.31
N VAL A 158 16.38 -16.95 -11.26
CA VAL A 158 16.37 -17.83 -12.44
C VAL A 158 17.63 -17.60 -13.29
N GLY A 159 17.99 -16.35 -13.53
CA GLY A 159 19.20 -15.99 -14.25
C GLY A 159 20.46 -16.54 -13.57
N LEU A 160 20.55 -16.43 -12.24
CA LEU A 160 21.66 -16.99 -11.47
C LEU A 160 21.75 -18.52 -11.62
N VAL A 161 20.62 -19.24 -11.54
CA VAL A 161 20.57 -20.69 -11.71
C VAL A 161 21.08 -21.08 -13.12
N ILE A 162 20.62 -20.41 -14.17
CA ILE A 162 21.07 -20.65 -15.55
C ILE A 162 22.58 -20.43 -15.66
N MET A 163 23.09 -19.33 -15.12
CA MET A 163 24.51 -19.04 -15.14
C MET A 163 25.35 -20.06 -14.36
N ALA A 164 24.86 -20.51 -13.21
CA ALA A 164 25.53 -21.53 -12.41
C ALA A 164 25.59 -22.88 -13.14
N LEU A 165 24.49 -23.30 -13.79
CA LEU A 165 24.44 -24.50 -14.60
C LEU A 165 25.41 -24.41 -15.83
N TRP A 166 25.43 -23.23 -16.45
CA TRP A 166 26.36 -22.98 -17.57
C TRP A 166 27.82 -23.03 -17.08
N HIS A 167 28.14 -22.46 -15.94
CA HIS A 167 29.47 -22.54 -15.36
C HIS A 167 29.88 -23.98 -15.05
N LEU A 168 28.99 -24.77 -14.48
CA LEU A 168 29.23 -26.19 -14.21
C LEU A 168 29.54 -26.98 -15.49
N LEU A 169 28.77 -26.76 -16.57
CA LEU A 169 29.02 -27.37 -17.87
C LEU A 169 30.40 -26.98 -18.41
N LEU A 170 30.78 -25.70 -18.33
CA LEU A 170 32.08 -25.25 -18.79
C LEU A 170 33.23 -25.89 -17.98
N VAL A 171 33.10 -26.01 -16.69
CA VAL A 171 34.09 -26.66 -15.84
C VAL A 171 34.21 -28.14 -16.21
N GLU A 172 33.11 -28.85 -16.38
CA GLU A 172 33.09 -30.28 -16.77
C GLU A 172 33.75 -30.52 -18.13
N VAL A 173 33.43 -29.68 -19.12
CA VAL A 173 33.97 -29.84 -20.50
C VAL A 173 35.45 -29.46 -20.61
N TYR A 174 35.92 -28.47 -19.84
CA TYR A 174 37.30 -27.97 -19.90
C TYR A 174 38.21 -28.49 -18.79
N ALA A 175 37.70 -29.25 -17.82
CA ALA A 175 38.51 -29.94 -16.80
C ALA A 175 38.90 -31.35 -17.20
N LEU A 176 38.35 -31.87 -18.32
CA LEU A 176 38.78 -33.09 -18.99
C LEU A 176 39.87 -32.74 -20.02
#